data_b5f0dd2eb0ee986b7fd58b524809940b
#
_entry.id   b5f0dd2eb0ee986b7fd58b524809940b
#
_cell.length_a   1.000
_cell.length_b   1.000
_cell.length_c   1.000
_cell.angle_alpha   90.00
_cell.angle_beta   90.00
_cell.angle_gamma   90.00
#
_symmetry.space_group_name_H-M   'P 1'
#
loop_
_entity.id
_entity.type
_entity.pdbx_description
1 polymer ?
#
loop_
_entity_poly.entity_id
_entity_poly.type
_entity_poly.pdbx_seq_one_letter_code
_entity_poly.pdbx_strand_id
1 'polypeptide(L)'
;SSTNPTRPFTVNTVEEHLDMLMVCHHLDKSIPEDVAFAESRIRRETMAAEDILHDMGAFSIIASDSQAMGRVGEVIIRTWQTAHKMKVQRGRLSEEQGDNDNIRVKRYIAKYTINPSIAHGISSYVGSLEKNKRADIVIWDPAFFGVKPEIIIMGGSIACAQMGDPNASI
;
A
#
# COMPACT_ATOMS: atom_id res chain seq x y z
N SER A 1 4.36 -10.30 4.02
CA SER A 1 4.06 -9.11 3.20
C SER A 1 3.48 -9.51 1.86
N SER A 2 2.81 -8.58 1.21
CA SER A 2 2.28 -8.75 -0.13
C SER A 2 2.56 -7.50 -0.95
N THR A 3 2.85 -7.67 -2.26
CA THR A 3 3.00 -6.61 -3.24
C THR A 3 1.70 -6.38 -4.04
N ASN A 4 0.65 -7.13 -3.75
CA ASN A 4 -0.60 -7.09 -4.51
C ASN A 4 -1.25 -5.69 -4.57
N PRO A 5 -1.21 -4.85 -3.53
CA PRO A 5 -1.71 -3.47 -3.59
C PRO A 5 -1.00 -2.60 -4.62
N THR A 6 0.20 -2.96 -5.08
CA THR A 6 0.86 -2.24 -6.18
C THR A 6 0.15 -2.46 -7.51
N ARG A 7 -0.69 -3.50 -7.59
CA ARG A 7 -1.46 -3.93 -8.76
C ARG A 7 -2.87 -4.34 -8.34
N PRO A 8 -3.68 -3.44 -7.77
CA PRO A 8 -4.99 -3.82 -7.29
C PRO A 8 -5.89 -4.21 -8.47
N PHE A 9 -6.62 -5.30 -8.32
CA PHE A 9 -7.62 -5.74 -9.28
C PHE A 9 -8.76 -4.73 -9.51
N THR A 10 -8.78 -3.66 -8.71
CA THR A 10 -9.76 -2.56 -8.84
C THR A 10 -9.60 -1.72 -10.11
N VAL A 11 -8.39 -1.66 -10.68
CA VAL A 11 -8.03 -0.74 -11.77
C VAL A 11 -7.35 -1.43 -12.95
N ASN A 12 -6.92 -2.67 -12.78
CA ASN A 12 -6.28 -3.44 -13.83
C ASN A 12 -7.02 -4.78 -14.04
N THR A 13 -7.09 -5.24 -15.28
CA THR A 13 -7.63 -6.55 -15.61
C THR A 13 -6.62 -7.67 -15.29
N VAL A 14 -7.09 -8.91 -15.27
CA VAL A 14 -6.19 -10.07 -15.12
C VAL A 14 -5.19 -10.14 -16.27
N GLU A 15 -5.63 -9.83 -17.48
CA GLU A 15 -4.81 -9.79 -18.68
C GLU A 15 -3.68 -8.77 -18.57
N GLU A 16 -3.97 -7.57 -18.09
CA GLU A 16 -2.94 -6.53 -17.85
C GLU A 16 -1.92 -6.96 -16.81
N HIS A 17 -2.35 -7.68 -15.77
CA HIS A 17 -1.43 -8.24 -14.78
C HIS A 17 -0.56 -9.35 -15.35
N LEU A 18 -1.12 -10.23 -16.18
CA LEU A 18 -0.37 -11.27 -16.89
C LEU A 18 0.66 -10.64 -17.85
N ASP A 19 0.24 -9.66 -18.64
CA ASP A 19 1.11 -8.95 -19.57
C ASP A 19 2.26 -8.26 -18.82
N MET A 20 1.98 -7.60 -17.71
CA MET A 20 2.99 -6.95 -16.89
C MET A 20 3.98 -7.98 -16.31
N LEU A 21 3.49 -9.12 -15.82
CA LEU A 21 4.36 -10.18 -15.32
C LEU A 21 5.27 -10.71 -16.43
N MET A 22 4.72 -10.97 -17.61
CA MET A 22 5.47 -11.48 -18.75
C MET A 22 6.57 -10.51 -19.17
N VAL A 23 6.25 -9.22 -19.32
CA VAL A 23 7.25 -8.19 -19.67
C VAL A 23 8.35 -8.09 -18.61
N CYS A 24 7.97 -8.05 -17.33
CA CYS A 24 8.94 -7.88 -16.24
C CYS A 24 9.86 -9.09 -16.03
N HIS A 25 9.40 -10.28 -16.39
CA HIS A 25 10.18 -11.52 -16.31
C HIS A 25 10.83 -11.93 -17.64
N HIS A 26 10.75 -11.07 -18.66
CA HIS A 26 11.28 -11.35 -20.00
C HIS A 26 10.72 -12.65 -20.63
N LEU A 27 9.44 -12.92 -20.38
CA LEU A 27 8.75 -14.09 -20.91
C LEU A 27 8.20 -13.81 -22.30
N ASP A 28 8.07 -14.86 -23.14
CA ASP A 28 7.56 -14.76 -24.50
C ASP A 28 6.17 -15.40 -24.61
N LYS A 29 5.20 -14.62 -25.10
CA LYS A 29 3.82 -15.08 -25.32
C LYS A 29 3.70 -16.20 -26.35
N SER A 30 4.69 -16.39 -27.22
CA SER A 30 4.73 -17.46 -28.20
C SER A 30 5.20 -18.80 -27.61
N ILE A 31 5.73 -18.79 -26.38
CA ILE A 31 6.24 -19.97 -25.68
C ILE A 31 5.16 -20.43 -24.66
N PRO A 32 4.54 -21.61 -24.87
CA PRO A 32 3.48 -22.11 -23.97
C PRO A 32 3.90 -22.25 -22.51
N GLU A 33 5.15 -22.62 -22.26
CA GLU A 33 5.71 -22.78 -20.90
C GLU A 33 5.80 -21.44 -20.17
N ASP A 34 6.14 -20.36 -20.88
CA ASP A 34 6.20 -19.02 -20.33
C ASP A 34 4.82 -18.50 -19.97
N VAL A 35 3.85 -18.75 -20.83
CA VAL A 35 2.43 -18.43 -20.59
C VAL A 35 1.92 -19.20 -19.37
N ALA A 36 2.17 -20.51 -19.31
CA ALA A 36 1.77 -21.35 -18.18
C ALA A 36 2.40 -20.89 -16.86
N PHE A 37 3.67 -20.45 -16.90
CA PHE A 37 4.33 -19.87 -15.73
C PHE A 37 3.62 -18.59 -15.28
N ALA A 38 3.33 -17.66 -16.19
CA ALA A 38 2.65 -16.42 -15.86
C ALA A 38 1.25 -16.68 -15.26
N GLU A 39 0.46 -17.55 -15.87
CA GLU A 39 -0.86 -17.95 -15.39
C GLU A 39 -0.82 -18.68 -14.04
N SER A 40 0.27 -19.37 -13.73
CA SER A 40 0.45 -19.99 -12.41
C SER A 40 0.62 -18.96 -11.28
N ARG A 41 1.10 -17.75 -11.61
CA ARG A 41 1.39 -16.67 -10.66
C ARG A 41 0.26 -15.66 -10.53
N ILE A 42 -0.39 -15.36 -11.63
CA ILE A 42 -1.49 -14.37 -11.68
C ILE A 42 -2.80 -15.09 -11.95
N ARG A 43 -3.65 -15.16 -10.92
CA ARG A 43 -4.97 -15.75 -10.98
C ARG A 43 -5.97 -14.81 -10.33
N ARG A 44 -7.14 -14.70 -10.92
CA ARG A 44 -8.24 -13.87 -10.41
C ARG A 44 -8.58 -14.18 -8.96
N GLU A 45 -8.65 -15.46 -8.63
CA GLU A 45 -9.05 -15.95 -7.31
C GLU A 45 -8.01 -15.59 -6.25
N THR A 46 -6.73 -15.74 -6.55
CA THR A 46 -5.66 -15.42 -5.59
C THR A 46 -5.54 -13.91 -5.38
N MET A 47 -5.70 -13.11 -6.42
CA MET A 47 -5.70 -11.65 -6.32
C MET A 47 -6.87 -11.15 -5.46
N ALA A 48 -8.06 -11.67 -5.70
CA ALA A 48 -9.24 -11.31 -4.88
C ALA A 48 -9.08 -11.79 -3.43
N ALA A 49 -8.54 -12.98 -3.21
CA ALA A 49 -8.28 -13.52 -1.88
C ALA A 49 -7.26 -12.68 -1.11
N GLU A 50 -6.19 -12.19 -1.76
CA GLU A 50 -5.20 -11.33 -1.11
C GLU A 50 -5.80 -10.02 -0.60
N ASP A 51 -6.67 -9.37 -1.35
CA ASP A 51 -7.36 -8.16 -0.91
C ASP A 51 -8.19 -8.42 0.35
N ILE A 52 -8.91 -9.55 0.39
CA ILE A 52 -9.67 -9.98 1.57
C ILE A 52 -8.75 -10.25 2.77
N LEU A 53 -7.63 -10.94 2.56
CA LEU A 53 -6.65 -11.24 3.60
C LEU A 53 -5.98 -9.97 4.15
N HIS A 54 -5.76 -8.96 3.28
CA HIS A 54 -5.34 -7.64 3.72
C HIS A 54 -6.37 -6.97 4.62
N ASP A 55 -7.64 -7.02 4.24
CA ASP A 55 -8.72 -6.39 5.00
C ASP A 55 -9.00 -7.10 6.33
N MET A 56 -8.83 -8.42 6.38
CA MET A 56 -8.90 -9.22 7.61
C MET A 56 -7.69 -9.03 8.54
N GLY A 57 -6.60 -8.40 8.05
CA GLY A 57 -5.37 -8.24 8.82
C GLY A 57 -4.43 -9.44 8.80
N ALA A 58 -4.76 -10.51 8.06
CA ALA A 58 -3.90 -11.69 7.90
C ALA A 58 -2.58 -11.34 7.19
N PHE A 59 -2.62 -10.44 6.21
CA PHE A 59 -1.43 -9.84 5.65
C PHE A 59 -1.13 -8.52 6.36
N SER A 60 -0.08 -8.53 7.16
CA SER A 60 0.27 -7.41 8.04
C SER A 60 1.12 -6.33 7.37
N ILE A 61 1.77 -6.60 6.24
CA ILE A 61 2.71 -5.70 5.58
C ILE A 61 2.38 -5.60 4.09
N ILE A 62 2.53 -4.38 3.56
CA ILE A 62 2.50 -4.06 2.14
C ILE A 62 3.91 -3.70 1.70
N ALA A 63 4.33 -4.21 0.54
CA ALA A 63 5.61 -3.89 -0.06
C ALA A 63 5.42 -3.26 -1.45
N SER A 64 6.32 -2.38 -1.84
CA SER A 64 6.28 -1.70 -3.13
C SER A 64 6.89 -2.52 -4.27
N ASP A 65 7.73 -3.51 -3.95
CA ASP A 65 8.53 -4.27 -4.94
C ASP A 65 9.38 -3.35 -5.84
N SER A 66 9.95 -2.32 -5.25
CA SER A 66 10.55 -1.18 -5.98
C SER A 66 11.73 -1.53 -6.88
N GLN A 67 12.42 -2.64 -6.61
CA GLN A 67 13.61 -3.04 -7.37
C GLN A 67 13.32 -3.93 -8.57
N ALA A 68 12.12 -4.48 -8.66
CA ALA A 68 11.72 -5.34 -9.77
C ALA A 68 10.56 -4.74 -10.56
N MET A 69 9.33 -4.85 -10.07
CA MET A 69 8.12 -4.44 -10.78
C MET A 69 7.31 -3.40 -10.00
N GLY A 70 7.92 -2.81 -8.98
CA GLY A 70 7.23 -2.00 -8.02
C GLY A 70 7.06 -0.55 -8.45
N ARG A 71 6.06 0.07 -7.84
CA ARG A 71 5.69 1.46 -8.03
C ARG A 71 5.67 2.17 -6.69
N VAL A 72 6.84 2.58 -6.22
CA VAL A 72 7.00 3.22 -4.90
C VAL A 72 6.04 4.38 -4.70
N GLY A 73 5.95 5.28 -5.69
CA GLY A 73 5.08 6.44 -5.63
C GLY A 73 3.59 6.13 -5.61
N GLU A 74 3.18 4.95 -6.06
CA GLU A 74 1.77 4.58 -6.16
C GLU A 74 1.30 3.65 -5.04
N VAL A 75 2.21 2.99 -4.33
CA VAL A 75 1.83 1.93 -3.37
C VAL A 75 0.87 2.43 -2.29
N ILE A 76 1.01 3.66 -1.83
CA ILE A 76 0.14 4.25 -0.81
C ILE A 76 -1.27 4.47 -1.38
N ILE A 77 -1.39 5.08 -2.56
CA ILE A 77 -2.67 5.30 -3.23
C ILE A 77 -3.36 3.97 -3.48
N ARG A 78 -2.63 2.97 -3.99
CA ARG A 78 -3.16 1.62 -4.27
C ARG A 78 -3.61 0.90 -3.01
N THR A 79 -2.91 1.09 -1.91
CA THR A 79 -3.31 0.57 -0.59
C THR A 79 -4.67 1.12 -0.18
N TRP A 80 -4.91 2.41 -0.36
CA TRP A 80 -6.20 3.03 -0.02
C TRP A 80 -7.31 2.68 -1.00
N GLN A 81 -7.00 2.48 -2.27
CA GLN A 81 -7.95 1.92 -3.23
C GLN A 81 -8.40 0.51 -2.83
N THR A 82 -7.47 -0.32 -2.36
CA THR A 82 -7.79 -1.66 -1.83
C THR A 82 -8.67 -1.56 -0.59
N ALA A 83 -8.36 -0.67 0.35
CA ALA A 83 -9.17 -0.43 1.55
C ALA A 83 -10.60 0.01 1.18
N HIS A 84 -10.74 0.92 0.22
CA HIS A 84 -12.03 1.38 -0.27
C HIS A 84 -12.83 0.25 -0.94
N LYS A 85 -12.21 -0.50 -1.83
CA LYS A 85 -12.81 -1.69 -2.45
C LYS A 85 -13.33 -2.66 -1.40
N MET A 86 -12.53 -2.94 -0.38
CA MET A 86 -12.93 -3.85 0.69
C MET A 86 -14.12 -3.30 1.49
N LYS A 87 -14.16 -1.99 1.75
CA LYS A 87 -15.33 -1.36 2.37
C LYS A 87 -16.59 -1.54 1.51
N VAL A 88 -16.49 -1.28 0.20
CA VAL A 88 -17.63 -1.40 -0.72
C VAL A 88 -18.12 -2.86 -0.82
N GLN A 89 -17.21 -3.81 -0.93
CA GLN A 89 -17.56 -5.22 -1.13
C GLN A 89 -17.95 -5.98 0.13
N ARG A 90 -17.32 -5.65 1.27
CA ARG A 90 -17.47 -6.38 2.54
C ARG A 90 -18.21 -5.59 3.61
N GLY A 91 -18.49 -4.31 3.33
CA GLY A 91 -19.12 -3.44 4.30
C GLY A 91 -18.20 -3.07 5.46
N ARG A 92 -18.81 -2.79 6.60
CA ARG A 92 -18.15 -2.40 7.83
C ARG A 92 -17.44 -3.58 8.48
N LEU A 93 -16.30 -3.34 9.10
CA LEU A 93 -15.66 -4.37 9.94
C LEU A 93 -16.49 -4.62 11.21
N SER A 94 -16.54 -5.89 11.64
CA SER A 94 -17.30 -6.28 12.84
C SER A 94 -16.77 -5.64 14.12
N GLU A 95 -15.49 -5.29 14.14
CA GLU A 95 -14.81 -4.67 15.28
C GLU A 95 -15.05 -3.15 15.39
N GLU A 96 -15.58 -2.50 14.34
CA GLU A 96 -15.85 -1.06 14.36
C GLU A 96 -16.96 -0.70 15.35
N GLN A 97 -16.71 0.35 16.12
CA GLN A 97 -17.71 0.92 17.03
C GLN A 97 -18.20 2.26 16.48
N GLY A 98 -19.51 2.48 16.49
CA GLY A 98 -20.11 3.69 15.94
C GLY A 98 -20.09 3.70 14.40
N ASP A 99 -20.34 4.83 13.79
CA ASP A 99 -20.45 5.00 12.35
C ASP A 99 -19.15 5.59 11.77
N ASN A 100 -18.10 4.79 11.82
CA ASN A 100 -16.76 5.16 11.34
C ASN A 100 -15.99 3.95 10.79
N ASP A 101 -14.81 4.18 10.21
CA ASP A 101 -13.90 3.17 9.68
C ASP A 101 -12.53 3.21 10.36
N ASN A 102 -12.45 3.68 11.60
CA ASN A 102 -11.19 3.94 12.28
C ASN A 102 -10.32 2.70 12.45
N ILE A 103 -10.91 1.53 12.66
CA ILE A 103 -10.15 0.27 12.78
C ILE A 103 -9.57 -0.12 11.42
N ARG A 104 -10.36 -0.02 10.35
CA ARG A 104 -9.85 -0.28 8.99
C ARG A 104 -8.71 0.69 8.65
N VAL A 105 -8.88 1.99 8.90
CA VAL A 105 -7.85 3.00 8.65
C VAL A 105 -6.57 2.66 9.42
N LYS A 106 -6.65 2.38 10.71
CA LYS A 106 -5.48 1.99 11.51
C LYS A 106 -4.82 0.72 10.99
N ARG A 107 -5.60 -0.28 10.60
CA ARG A 107 -5.12 -1.55 10.02
C ARG A 107 -4.31 -1.31 8.74
N TYR A 108 -4.79 -0.46 7.85
CA TYR A 108 -4.12 -0.18 6.59
C TYR A 108 -2.89 0.73 6.75
N ILE A 109 -2.94 1.75 7.60
CA ILE A 109 -1.75 2.56 7.94
C ILE A 109 -0.65 1.70 8.55
N ALA A 110 -0.98 0.80 9.47
CA ALA A 110 0.00 -0.06 10.12
C ALA A 110 0.81 -0.92 9.14
N LYS A 111 0.25 -1.25 7.97
CA LYS A 111 0.89 -2.12 6.96
C LYS A 111 2.15 -1.52 6.34
N TYR A 112 2.29 -0.20 6.32
CA TYR A 112 3.46 0.49 5.76
C TYR A 112 4.15 1.42 6.77
N THR A 113 3.77 1.33 8.05
CA THR A 113 4.40 2.09 9.14
C THR A 113 4.92 1.17 10.24
N ILE A 114 4.11 0.91 11.27
CA ILE A 114 4.56 0.18 12.46
C ILE A 114 4.84 -1.31 12.19
N ASN A 115 4.03 -1.98 11.36
CA ASN A 115 4.22 -3.42 11.15
C ASN A 115 5.56 -3.76 10.46
N PRO A 116 5.97 -3.09 9.36
CA PRO A 116 7.31 -3.30 8.81
C PRO A 116 8.42 -2.89 9.78
N SER A 117 8.25 -1.86 10.59
CA SER A 117 9.27 -1.47 11.56
C SER A 117 9.47 -2.52 12.66
N ILE A 118 8.40 -3.18 13.08
CA ILE A 118 8.48 -4.34 14.00
C ILE A 118 9.21 -5.51 13.32
N ALA A 119 8.82 -5.84 12.10
CA ALA A 119 9.41 -6.95 11.35
C ALA A 119 10.91 -6.78 11.11
N HIS A 120 11.37 -5.54 10.96
CA HIS A 120 12.79 -5.21 10.79
C HIS A 120 13.53 -4.91 12.11
N GLY A 121 12.87 -4.98 13.26
CA GLY A 121 13.50 -4.75 14.57
C GLY A 121 13.85 -3.29 14.86
N ILE A 122 13.25 -2.33 14.16
CA ILE A 122 13.53 -0.88 14.29
C ILE A 122 12.36 -0.09 14.88
N SER A 123 11.37 -0.76 15.43
CA SER A 123 10.16 -0.12 15.96
C SER A 123 10.38 0.78 17.15
N SER A 124 11.52 0.68 17.82
CA SER A 124 11.95 1.61 18.88
C SER A 124 12.34 3.00 18.34
N TYR A 125 12.61 3.11 17.04
CA TYR A 125 13.10 4.34 16.41
C TYR A 125 12.09 4.98 15.46
N VAL A 126 11.29 4.17 14.76
CA VAL A 126 10.39 4.62 13.69
C VAL A 126 9.07 3.82 13.69
N GLY A 127 8.13 4.21 12.85
CA GLY A 127 6.90 3.48 12.55
C GLY A 127 5.68 3.92 13.34
N SER A 128 5.82 4.77 14.33
CA SER A 128 4.71 5.34 15.10
C SER A 128 5.03 6.74 15.63
N LEU A 129 4.00 7.52 15.91
CA LEU A 129 4.12 8.85 16.51
C LEU A 129 4.17 8.71 18.03
N GLU A 130 5.36 8.47 18.55
CA GLU A 130 5.61 8.30 19.98
C GLU A 130 6.80 9.15 20.43
N LYS A 131 6.81 9.54 21.72
CA LYS A 131 7.93 10.27 22.29
C LYS A 131 9.22 9.45 22.15
N ASN A 132 10.30 10.14 21.82
CA ASN A 132 11.65 9.60 21.60
C ASN A 132 11.82 8.78 20.30
N LYS A 133 10.83 8.72 19.42
CA LYS A 133 11.01 8.20 18.07
C LYS A 133 11.36 9.33 17.09
N ARG A 134 11.93 8.95 15.97
CA ARG A 134 12.26 9.88 14.89
C ARG A 134 10.99 10.59 14.41
N ALA A 135 11.07 11.90 14.25
CA ALA A 135 9.96 12.73 13.78
C ALA A 135 9.80 12.64 12.26
N ASP A 136 9.34 11.48 11.77
CA ASP A 136 8.94 11.27 10.39
C ASP A 136 7.41 11.33 10.35
N ILE A 137 6.86 12.43 9.83
CA ILE A 137 5.43 12.74 9.94
C ILE A 137 4.90 13.16 8.59
N VAL A 138 3.72 12.68 8.24
CA VAL A 138 2.99 13.11 7.05
C VAL A 138 1.69 13.79 7.50
N ILE A 139 1.49 15.01 7.04
CA ILE A 139 0.28 15.79 7.32
C ILE A 139 -0.60 15.78 6.07
N TRP A 140 -1.87 15.43 6.25
CA TRP A 140 -2.84 15.31 5.19
C TRP A 140 -4.02 16.25 5.39
N ASP A 141 -4.50 16.86 4.30
CA ASP A 141 -5.90 17.25 4.25
C ASP A 141 -6.76 15.97 4.20
N PRO A 142 -7.75 15.81 5.09
CA PRO A 142 -8.62 14.64 5.09
C PRO A 142 -9.26 14.33 3.74
N ALA A 143 -9.58 15.35 2.94
CA ALA A 143 -10.16 15.17 1.61
C ALA A 143 -9.21 14.54 0.59
N PHE A 144 -7.89 14.63 0.82
CA PHE A 144 -6.82 14.08 -0.03
C PHE A 144 -5.99 13.00 0.67
N PHE A 145 -6.53 12.42 1.73
CA PHE A 145 -5.84 11.42 2.52
C PHE A 145 -5.37 10.23 1.66
N GLY A 146 -4.11 9.85 1.82
CA GLY A 146 -3.49 8.75 1.06
C GLY A 146 -3.13 9.09 -0.39
N VAL A 147 -3.50 10.25 -0.90
CA VAL A 147 -3.27 10.66 -2.29
C VAL A 147 -2.23 11.77 -2.40
N LYS A 148 -2.47 12.89 -1.69
CA LYS A 148 -1.61 14.08 -1.76
C LYS A 148 -1.37 14.63 -0.36
N PRO A 149 -0.17 14.45 0.21
CA PRO A 149 0.17 15.07 1.49
C PRO A 149 0.31 16.60 1.35
N GLU A 150 -0.02 17.32 2.39
CA GLU A 150 0.28 18.77 2.48
C GLU A 150 1.71 19.00 2.86
N ILE A 151 2.19 18.32 3.92
CA ILE A 151 3.54 18.46 4.43
C ILE A 151 4.11 17.08 4.75
N ILE A 152 5.37 16.88 4.39
CA ILE A 152 6.17 15.72 4.79
C ILE A 152 7.34 16.21 5.64
N ILE A 153 7.43 15.70 6.85
CA ILE A 153 8.52 15.97 7.79
C ILE A 153 9.38 14.70 7.89
N MET A 154 10.68 14.86 7.76
CA MET A 154 11.66 13.78 7.93
C MET A 154 12.70 14.20 8.97
N GLY A 155 12.80 13.43 10.04
CA GLY A 155 13.74 13.72 11.12
C GLY A 155 13.55 15.09 11.78
N GLY A 156 12.32 15.61 11.79
CA GLY A 156 11.97 16.91 12.34
C GLY A 156 12.14 18.12 11.41
N SER A 157 12.57 17.89 10.14
CA SER A 157 12.69 18.94 9.13
C SER A 157 11.67 18.75 8.02
N ILE A 158 11.16 19.84 7.44
CA ILE A 158 10.25 19.79 6.30
C ILE A 158 11.03 19.27 5.08
N ALA A 159 10.64 18.11 4.58
CA ALA A 159 11.21 17.50 3.37
C ALA A 159 10.40 17.81 2.11
N CYS A 160 9.10 18.05 2.24
CA CYS A 160 8.23 18.42 1.14
C CYS A 160 7.02 19.19 1.69
N ALA A 161 6.64 20.25 0.99
CA ALA A 161 5.43 21.00 1.28
C ALA A 161 4.89 21.63 -0.02
N GLN A 162 3.69 22.20 0.05
CA GLN A 162 3.15 22.95 -1.08
C GLN A 162 4.00 24.20 -1.34
N MET A 163 4.18 24.56 -2.61
CA MET A 163 4.89 25.77 -2.98
C MET A 163 4.25 27.00 -2.35
N GLY A 164 5.05 27.84 -1.71
CA GLY A 164 4.57 29.04 -0.98
C GLY A 164 4.32 28.82 0.50
N ASP A 165 4.50 27.63 1.04
CA ASP A 165 4.53 27.40 2.48
C ASP A 165 5.77 28.13 3.07
N PRO A 166 5.61 29.06 4.05
CA PRO A 166 6.70 29.91 4.53
C PRO A 166 7.83 29.13 5.21
N ASN A 167 7.60 27.88 5.62
CA ASN A 167 8.60 27.03 6.25
C ASN A 167 9.07 25.89 5.34
N ALA A 168 8.64 25.86 4.09
CA ALA A 168 9.09 24.85 3.15
C ALA A 168 10.49 25.19 2.61
N SER A 169 11.37 24.20 2.61
CA SER A 169 12.61 24.25 1.84
C SER A 169 12.27 24.10 0.34
N ILE A 170 12.75 25.03 -0.46
CA ILE A 170 12.65 24.95 -1.92
C ILE A 170 13.78 24.06 -2.46
#